data_8100c5619ca50c54a85651c693f28766
#
_entry.id   8100c5619ca50c54a85651c693f28766
#
_cell.length_a   1.000
_cell.length_b   1.000
_cell.length_c   1.000
_cell.angle_alpha   90.00
_cell.angle_beta   90.00
_cell.angle_gamma   90.00
#
_symmetry.space_group_name_H-M   'P 1'
#
loop_
_entity.id
_entity.type
_entity.pdbx_description
1 polymer ?
#
loop_
_entity_poly.entity_id
_entity_poly.type
_entity_poly.pdbx_seq_one_letter_code
_entity_poly.pdbx_strand_id
1 'polypeptide(L)'
;MPDVFVALQQPGKLLCIASSISETIEVKTTQFDNLQEMQIDLFPDPNQKGKNTLLFKLTNNQHKDIFSVLCEDLIASITLETNEKQFVKTILNRFEKWKSLFTKIISEGLLPEEQRGLFGELYFLRKFPQINNNYQFVLNTWIGTAGEIRDFQMNKLGTRSQNNTRK
;
A
#
# COMPACT_ATOMS: atom_id res chain seq x y z
N MET A 1 3.46 15.10 -19.68
CA MET A 1 3.35 14.33 -18.43
C MET A 1 4.17 15.06 -17.40
N PRO A 2 3.67 15.31 -16.19
CA PRO A 2 4.48 15.91 -15.13
C PRO A 2 5.67 15.01 -14.78
N ASP A 3 6.82 15.62 -14.54
CA ASP A 3 7.98 14.88 -14.04
C ASP A 3 7.78 14.50 -12.58
N VAL A 4 8.16 13.28 -12.23
CA VAL A 4 8.05 12.75 -10.87
C VAL A 4 9.43 12.31 -10.39
N PHE A 5 9.81 12.77 -9.21
CA PHE A 5 11.11 12.52 -8.62
C PHE A 5 10.97 11.90 -7.23
N VAL A 6 11.72 10.84 -6.97
CA VAL A 6 11.94 10.35 -5.59
C VAL A 6 13.22 11.00 -5.08
N ALA A 7 13.16 11.62 -3.91
CA ALA A 7 14.24 12.43 -3.39
C ALA A 7 14.36 12.33 -1.85
N LEU A 8 15.39 12.98 -1.32
CA LEU A 8 15.58 13.12 0.12
C LEU A 8 15.55 14.61 0.48
N GLN A 9 14.58 14.98 1.32
CA GLN A 9 14.49 16.36 1.83
C GLN A 9 15.49 16.60 2.95
N GLN A 10 16.29 17.65 2.81
CA GLN A 10 17.23 18.10 3.84
C GLN A 10 16.51 18.97 4.89
N PRO A 11 17.04 19.09 6.14
CA PRO A 11 18.24 18.45 6.68
C PRO A 11 18.04 17.01 7.17
N GLY A 12 16.81 16.54 7.36
CA GLY A 12 16.47 15.25 7.98
C GLY A 12 16.68 14.04 7.09
N LYS A 13 17.08 14.21 5.81
CA LYS A 13 17.14 13.15 4.79
C LYS A 13 15.83 12.34 4.71
N LEU A 14 14.70 13.05 4.84
CA LEU A 14 13.38 12.44 4.79
C LEU A 14 13.05 12.02 3.36
N LEU A 15 12.61 10.79 3.20
CA LEU A 15 12.21 10.27 1.90
C LEU A 15 10.96 11.00 1.41
N CYS A 16 10.97 11.43 0.16
CA CYS A 16 9.87 12.15 -0.46
C CYS A 16 9.71 11.80 -1.94
N ILE A 17 8.50 12.04 -2.46
CA ILE A 17 8.17 12.05 -3.88
C ILE A 17 7.66 13.43 -4.25
N ALA A 18 8.19 14.00 -5.30
CA ALA A 18 7.89 15.35 -5.76
C ALA A 18 7.46 15.34 -7.23
N SER A 19 6.57 16.26 -7.58
CA SER A 19 6.18 16.52 -8.97
C SER A 19 6.00 17.99 -9.21
N SER A 20 6.42 18.49 -10.37
CA SER A 20 6.17 19.86 -10.81
C SER A 20 4.86 19.93 -11.60
N ILE A 21 3.90 20.73 -11.13
CA ILE A 21 2.57 20.91 -11.73
C ILE A 21 2.30 22.38 -12.01
N SER A 22 1.39 22.69 -12.95
CA SER A 22 0.99 24.07 -13.25
C SER A 22 0.39 24.74 -12.00
N GLU A 23 0.77 26.01 -11.75
CA GLU A 23 0.17 26.83 -10.68
C GLU A 23 -1.34 27.06 -10.84
N THR A 24 -1.87 26.85 -12.06
CA THR A 24 -3.31 26.98 -12.36
C THR A 24 -4.13 25.79 -11.86
N ILE A 25 -3.47 24.72 -11.40
CA ILE A 25 -4.14 23.53 -10.88
C ILE A 25 -4.37 23.71 -9.38
N GLU A 26 -5.63 23.79 -9.00
CA GLU A 26 -6.01 23.86 -7.59
C GLU A 26 -5.84 22.47 -6.94
N VAL A 27 -5.03 22.41 -5.87
CA VAL A 27 -4.79 21.21 -5.08
C VAL A 27 -5.23 21.47 -3.65
N LYS A 28 -6.18 20.67 -3.16
CA LYS A 28 -6.64 20.75 -1.77
C LYS A 28 -5.81 19.82 -0.90
N THR A 29 -4.82 20.36 -0.22
CA THR A 29 -3.94 19.57 0.69
C THR A 29 -4.50 19.45 2.10
N THR A 30 -5.41 20.34 2.52
CA THR A 30 -5.96 20.42 3.89
C THR A 30 -6.61 19.12 4.39
N GLN A 31 -7.15 18.30 3.51
CA GLN A 31 -7.70 16.99 3.85
C GLN A 31 -6.65 15.99 4.35
N PHE A 32 -5.36 16.32 4.20
CA PHE A 32 -4.23 15.48 4.58
C PHE A 32 -3.44 16.03 5.78
N ASP A 33 -3.86 17.15 6.37
CA ASP A 33 -3.14 17.82 7.48
C ASP A 33 -3.05 16.98 8.77
N ASN A 34 -3.90 15.96 8.92
CA ASN A 34 -3.95 15.10 10.11
C ASN A 34 -3.15 13.79 9.97
N LEU A 35 -2.25 13.68 8.99
CA LEU A 35 -1.38 12.51 8.87
C LEU A 35 -0.16 12.67 9.79
N GLN A 36 -0.01 11.76 10.76
CA GLN A 36 1.10 11.83 11.72
C GLN A 36 2.45 11.52 11.07
N GLU A 37 2.48 10.57 10.12
CA GLU A 37 3.71 10.01 9.57
C GLU A 37 4.08 10.55 8.19
N MET A 38 3.15 11.27 7.55
CA MET A 38 3.35 11.82 6.21
C MET A 38 2.76 13.21 6.09
N GLN A 39 3.32 14.02 5.20
CA GLN A 39 2.86 15.36 4.90
C GLN A 39 2.80 15.59 3.40
N ILE A 40 1.79 16.35 2.95
CA ILE A 40 1.70 16.84 1.58
C ILE A 40 1.90 18.35 1.61
N ASP A 41 2.91 18.82 0.88
CA ASP A 41 3.18 20.23 0.71
C ASP A 41 2.93 20.65 -0.73
N LEU A 42 2.43 21.87 -0.92
CA LEU A 42 2.33 22.53 -2.21
C LEU A 42 2.97 23.91 -2.08
N PHE A 43 3.98 24.20 -2.87
CA PHE A 43 4.69 25.47 -2.85
C PHE A 43 5.20 25.83 -4.25
N PRO A 44 5.44 27.15 -4.54
CA PRO A 44 5.99 27.56 -5.82
C PRO A 44 7.28 26.84 -6.16
N ASP A 45 7.41 26.35 -7.38
CA ASP A 45 8.63 25.67 -7.82
C ASP A 45 9.79 26.69 -7.91
N PRO A 46 10.89 26.48 -7.17
CA PRO A 46 11.99 27.45 -7.17
C PRO A 46 12.73 27.56 -8.50
N ASN A 47 12.60 26.56 -9.37
CA ASN A 47 13.33 26.46 -10.64
C ASN A 47 12.43 26.73 -11.85
N GLN A 48 11.11 26.69 -11.71
CA GLN A 48 10.16 26.79 -12.84
C GLN A 48 9.06 27.80 -12.54
N LYS A 49 9.13 28.98 -13.16
CA LYS A 49 8.10 30.02 -13.06
C LYS A 49 6.74 29.50 -13.60
N GLY A 50 5.66 29.76 -12.89
CA GLY A 50 4.31 29.34 -13.26
C GLY A 50 4.02 27.87 -12.90
N LYS A 51 4.89 27.28 -12.09
CA LYS A 51 4.70 25.92 -11.57
C LYS A 51 4.74 25.87 -10.05
N ASN A 52 4.08 24.87 -9.49
CA ASN A 52 4.14 24.49 -8.09
C ASN A 52 4.78 23.11 -7.96
N THR A 53 5.53 22.91 -6.89
CA THR A 53 5.99 21.59 -6.47
C THR A 53 4.94 20.97 -5.55
N LEU A 54 4.40 19.83 -5.95
CA LEU A 54 3.58 18.95 -5.12
C LEU A 54 4.51 17.91 -4.50
N LEU A 55 4.62 17.91 -3.17
CA LEU A 55 5.55 17.10 -2.41
C LEU A 55 4.81 16.20 -1.43
N PHE A 56 5.03 14.90 -1.50
CA PHE A 56 4.64 13.91 -0.49
C PHE A 56 5.89 13.49 0.26
N LYS A 57 5.93 13.63 1.58
CA LYS A 57 7.11 13.31 2.38
C LYS A 57 6.77 12.57 3.65
N LEU A 58 7.70 11.75 4.14
CA LEU A 58 7.67 11.25 5.50
C LEU A 58 7.98 12.37 6.50
N THR A 59 7.43 12.29 7.71
CA THR A 59 7.78 13.15 8.85
C THR A 59 8.95 12.57 9.64
N ASN A 60 9.16 11.25 9.56
CA ASN A 60 10.33 10.55 10.10
C ASN A 60 10.70 9.33 9.24
N ASN A 61 11.91 8.80 9.39
CA ASN A 61 12.43 7.69 8.58
C ASN A 61 12.06 6.30 9.10
N GLN A 62 11.26 6.20 10.14
CA GLN A 62 10.93 4.91 10.76
C GLN A 62 10.16 3.99 9.80
N HIS A 63 9.31 4.58 8.94
CA HIS A 63 8.47 3.85 7.99
C HIS A 63 8.91 4.00 6.52
N LYS A 64 10.22 4.23 6.30
CA LYS A 64 10.77 4.42 4.95
C LYS A 64 10.50 3.25 3.99
N ASP A 65 10.48 2.02 4.50
CA ASP A 65 10.27 0.83 3.68
C ASP A 65 8.82 0.78 3.15
N ILE A 66 7.84 1.10 4.01
CA ILE A 66 6.43 1.19 3.62
C ILE A 66 6.22 2.37 2.67
N PHE A 67 6.87 3.51 2.93
CA PHE A 67 6.79 4.67 2.06
C PHE A 67 7.40 4.42 0.67
N SER A 68 8.43 3.58 0.57
CA SER A 68 8.98 3.18 -0.73
C SER A 68 7.96 2.44 -1.57
N VAL A 69 7.20 1.50 -0.96
CA VAL A 69 6.12 0.77 -1.64
C VAL A 69 4.99 1.73 -2.05
N LEU A 70 4.66 2.70 -1.20
CA LEU A 70 3.70 3.76 -1.55
C LEU A 70 4.18 4.57 -2.76
N CYS A 71 5.45 4.98 -2.80
CA CYS A 71 6.01 5.71 -3.94
C CYS A 71 5.92 4.92 -5.24
N GLU A 72 6.26 3.64 -5.21
CA GLU A 72 6.16 2.73 -6.37
C GLU A 72 4.71 2.63 -6.87
N ASP A 73 3.76 2.47 -5.95
CA ASP A 73 2.32 2.38 -6.28
C ASP A 73 1.77 3.71 -6.81
N LEU A 74 2.16 4.85 -6.24
CA LEU A 74 1.79 6.16 -6.75
C LEU A 74 2.31 6.36 -8.17
N ILE A 75 3.59 6.08 -8.42
CA ILE A 75 4.22 6.19 -9.75
C ILE A 75 3.50 5.28 -10.75
N ALA A 76 3.25 4.02 -10.39
CA ALA A 76 2.53 3.09 -11.26
C ALA A 76 1.12 3.58 -11.61
N SER A 77 0.41 4.21 -10.66
CA SER A 77 -0.96 4.69 -10.87
C SER A 77 -1.07 5.86 -11.85
N ILE A 78 0.01 6.63 -12.04
CA ILE A 78 0.04 7.84 -12.88
C ILE A 78 0.77 7.65 -14.21
N THR A 79 1.37 6.50 -14.45
CA THR A 79 2.23 6.24 -15.64
C THR A 79 1.50 6.48 -16.96
N LEU A 80 0.19 6.26 -17.01
CA LEU A 80 -0.62 6.45 -18.22
C LEU A 80 -1.30 7.82 -18.30
N GLU A 81 -1.15 8.68 -17.29
CA GLU A 81 -1.81 9.98 -17.25
C GLU A 81 -1.05 11.01 -18.08
N THR A 82 -1.69 11.50 -19.12
CA THR A 82 -1.11 12.53 -20.01
C THR A 82 -1.56 13.94 -19.66
N ASN A 83 -2.68 14.07 -18.93
CA ASN A 83 -3.27 15.34 -18.51
C ASN A 83 -2.90 15.67 -17.08
N GLU A 84 -2.36 16.85 -16.83
CA GLU A 84 -1.89 17.30 -15.51
C GLU A 84 -3.00 17.33 -14.44
N LYS A 85 -4.24 17.74 -14.80
CA LYS A 85 -5.38 17.69 -13.85
C LYS A 85 -5.74 16.25 -13.48
N GLN A 86 -5.73 15.36 -14.47
CA GLN A 86 -6.01 13.94 -14.22
C GLN A 86 -4.89 13.31 -13.40
N PHE A 87 -3.64 13.62 -13.70
CA PHE A 87 -2.47 13.23 -12.91
C PHE A 87 -2.67 13.59 -11.42
N VAL A 88 -2.95 14.88 -11.11
CA VAL A 88 -3.15 15.33 -9.72
C VAL A 88 -4.31 14.60 -9.06
N LYS A 89 -5.43 14.46 -9.77
CA LYS A 89 -6.60 13.74 -9.25
C LYS A 89 -6.27 12.26 -8.94
N THR A 90 -5.58 11.59 -9.84
CA THR A 90 -5.23 10.17 -9.71
C THR A 90 -4.28 9.96 -8.55
N ILE A 91 -3.20 10.76 -8.44
CA ILE A 91 -2.22 10.63 -7.36
C ILE A 91 -2.84 10.92 -5.98
N LEU A 92 -3.68 11.95 -5.86
CA LEU A 92 -4.35 12.29 -4.60
C LEU A 92 -5.37 11.22 -4.19
N ASN A 93 -6.17 10.71 -5.13
CA ASN A 93 -7.11 9.62 -4.85
C ASN A 93 -6.40 8.33 -4.44
N ARG A 94 -5.25 8.05 -5.05
CA ARG A 94 -4.44 6.89 -4.69
C ARG A 94 -3.83 7.05 -3.31
N PHE A 95 -3.32 8.23 -3.02
CA PHE A 95 -2.79 8.58 -1.70
C PHE A 95 -3.85 8.50 -0.59
N GLU A 96 -5.11 8.92 -0.85
CA GLU A 96 -6.22 8.80 0.10
C GLU A 96 -6.49 7.34 0.51
N LYS A 97 -6.36 6.41 -0.42
CA LYS A 97 -6.46 4.97 -0.11
C LYS A 97 -5.33 4.53 0.82
N TRP A 98 -4.12 4.99 0.57
CA TRP A 98 -2.97 4.73 1.45
C TRP A 98 -3.14 5.37 2.82
N LYS A 99 -3.66 6.61 2.89
CA LYS A 99 -3.99 7.28 4.16
C LYS A 99 -4.86 6.40 5.06
N SER A 100 -5.90 5.78 4.52
CA SER A 100 -6.79 4.91 5.29
C SER A 100 -6.06 3.68 5.86
N LEU A 101 -5.08 3.14 5.13
CA LEU A 101 -4.24 2.04 5.61
C LEU A 101 -3.29 2.50 6.72
N PHE A 102 -2.61 3.63 6.53
CA PHE A 102 -1.71 4.18 7.55
C PHE A 102 -2.44 4.52 8.84
N THR A 103 -3.63 5.13 8.76
CA THR A 103 -4.44 5.44 9.94
C THR A 103 -4.79 4.18 10.72
N LYS A 104 -5.15 3.10 10.05
CA LYS A 104 -5.43 1.81 10.72
C LYS A 104 -4.18 1.20 11.35
N ILE A 105 -3.06 1.22 10.64
CA ILE A 105 -1.79 0.66 11.14
C ILE A 105 -1.28 1.42 12.37
N ILE A 106 -1.45 2.75 12.41
CA ILE A 106 -0.91 3.60 13.48
C ILE A 106 -1.86 3.68 14.67
N SER A 107 -3.18 3.76 14.44
CA SER A 107 -4.16 3.91 15.53
C SER A 107 -4.53 2.60 16.22
N GLU A 108 -4.39 1.50 15.53
CA GLU A 108 -4.78 0.16 16.00
C GLU A 108 -3.67 -0.84 15.68
N GLY A 109 -2.41 -0.48 15.95
CA GLY A 109 -1.32 -1.44 15.76
C GLY A 109 -1.75 -2.81 16.30
N LEU A 110 -1.58 -3.87 15.49
CA LEU A 110 -1.94 -5.22 15.88
C LEU A 110 -1.46 -5.50 17.30
N LEU A 111 -2.35 -5.94 18.16
CA LEU A 111 -1.98 -6.40 19.51
C LEU A 111 -0.87 -7.46 19.39
N PRO A 112 -0.01 -7.62 20.39
CA PRO A 112 1.07 -8.64 20.35
C PRO A 112 0.57 -10.04 20.00
N GLU A 113 -0.65 -10.38 20.38
CA GLU A 113 -1.33 -11.64 20.06
C GLU A 113 -1.67 -11.72 18.56
N GLU A 114 -2.22 -10.64 18.00
CA GLU A 114 -2.58 -10.54 16.59
C GLU A 114 -1.34 -10.54 15.69
N GLN A 115 -0.26 -9.88 16.13
CA GLN A 115 1.04 -9.92 15.44
C GLN A 115 1.59 -11.35 15.38
N ARG A 116 1.50 -12.10 16.50
CA ARG A 116 1.93 -13.50 16.55
C ARG A 116 1.06 -14.39 15.67
N GLY A 117 -0.26 -14.16 15.66
CA GLY A 117 -1.19 -14.86 14.79
C GLY A 117 -0.85 -14.64 13.32
N LEU A 118 -0.76 -13.38 12.90
CA LEU A 118 -0.40 -13.02 11.53
C LEU A 118 0.97 -13.56 11.12
N PHE A 119 1.96 -13.49 12.01
CA PHE A 119 3.28 -14.07 11.74
C PHE A 119 3.20 -15.59 11.51
N GLY A 120 2.40 -16.29 12.30
CA GLY A 120 2.16 -17.73 12.14
C GLY A 120 1.52 -18.06 10.80
N GLU A 121 0.50 -17.30 10.38
CA GLU A 121 -0.16 -17.43 9.08
C GLU A 121 0.82 -17.22 7.91
N LEU A 122 1.57 -16.11 7.94
CA LEU A 122 2.56 -15.80 6.90
C LEU A 122 3.69 -16.84 6.85
N TYR A 123 4.13 -17.35 8.01
CA TYR A 123 5.11 -18.40 8.08
C TYR A 123 4.58 -19.69 7.44
N PHE A 124 3.33 -20.05 7.73
CA PHE A 124 2.66 -21.21 7.13
C PHE A 124 2.51 -21.03 5.62
N LEU A 125 2.02 -19.88 5.14
CA LEU A 125 1.91 -19.56 3.72
C LEU A 125 3.25 -19.67 2.99
N ARG A 126 4.34 -19.31 3.65
CA ARG A 126 5.70 -19.45 3.08
C ARG A 126 6.18 -20.90 3.04
N LYS A 127 5.88 -21.68 4.05
CA LYS A 127 6.45 -23.05 4.22
C LYS A 127 5.60 -24.13 3.54
N PHE A 128 4.29 -24.02 3.59
CA PHE A 128 3.40 -25.06 3.09
C PHE A 128 3.53 -25.32 1.58
N PRO A 129 3.65 -24.31 0.71
CA PRO A 129 3.88 -24.51 -0.72
C PRO A 129 5.20 -25.22 -1.04
N GLN A 130 6.22 -25.06 -0.19
CA GLN A 130 7.51 -25.72 -0.38
C GLN A 130 7.40 -27.25 -0.19
N ILE A 131 6.41 -27.71 0.60
CA ILE A 131 6.14 -29.12 0.84
C ILE A 131 5.26 -29.72 -0.27
N ASN A 132 4.24 -28.98 -0.73
CA ASN A 132 3.22 -29.49 -1.62
C ASN A 132 3.34 -29.00 -3.08
N ASN A 133 4.25 -28.07 -3.38
CA ASN A 133 4.47 -27.50 -4.72
C ASN A 133 3.21 -26.87 -5.37
N ASN A 134 2.16 -26.56 -4.59
CA ASN A 134 0.89 -26.06 -5.06
C ASN A 134 0.50 -24.75 -4.36
N TYR A 135 1.10 -23.65 -4.80
CA TYR A 135 0.86 -22.32 -4.27
C TYR A 135 -0.58 -21.87 -4.39
N GLN A 136 -1.24 -22.19 -5.51
CA GLN A 136 -2.63 -21.79 -5.75
C GLN A 136 -3.59 -22.47 -4.78
N PHE A 137 -3.35 -23.74 -4.47
CA PHE A 137 -4.16 -24.47 -3.48
C PHE A 137 -4.03 -23.85 -2.09
N VAL A 138 -2.81 -23.50 -1.67
CA VAL A 138 -2.56 -22.89 -0.36
C VAL A 138 -3.21 -21.52 -0.25
N LEU A 139 -3.10 -20.69 -1.28
CA LEU A 139 -3.74 -19.38 -1.32
C LEU A 139 -5.26 -19.48 -1.29
N ASN A 140 -5.83 -20.46 -1.96
CA ASN A 140 -7.28 -20.67 -1.95
C ASN A 140 -7.84 -21.23 -0.63
N THR A 141 -6.98 -21.85 0.19
CA THR A 141 -7.36 -22.34 1.53
C THR A 141 -7.21 -21.29 2.61
N TRP A 142 -6.45 -20.21 2.32
CA TRP A 142 -6.27 -19.11 3.26
C TRP A 142 -7.45 -18.15 3.18
N ILE A 143 -8.19 -18.03 4.28
CA ILE A 143 -9.35 -17.15 4.39
C ILE A 143 -8.92 -15.78 4.90
N GLY A 144 -7.77 -15.70 5.56
CA GLY A 144 -7.11 -14.47 5.99
C GLY A 144 -7.98 -13.60 6.88
N THR A 145 -7.89 -12.29 6.69
CA THR A 145 -8.49 -11.23 7.51
C THR A 145 -10.01 -11.09 7.40
N ALA A 146 -10.74 -12.08 6.90
CA ALA A 146 -12.19 -12.03 6.76
C ALA A 146 -12.96 -12.12 8.10
N GLY A 147 -12.24 -12.13 9.25
CA GLY A 147 -12.85 -12.16 10.60
C GLY A 147 -13.40 -13.52 11.01
N GLU A 148 -13.04 -14.57 10.30
CA GLU A 148 -13.40 -15.94 10.61
C GLU A 148 -12.49 -16.52 11.71
N ILE A 149 -13.03 -17.46 12.49
CA ILE A 149 -12.31 -18.12 13.61
C ILE A 149 -11.16 -19.04 13.08
N ARG A 150 -11.09 -19.27 11.77
CA ARG A 150 -10.14 -20.18 11.13
C ARG A 150 -9.41 -19.49 10.00
N ASP A 151 -8.09 -19.47 10.10
CA ASP A 151 -7.22 -18.83 9.11
C ASP A 151 -7.06 -19.65 7.83
N PHE A 152 -7.27 -20.99 7.93
CA PHE A 152 -7.19 -21.93 6.81
C PHE A 152 -8.36 -22.91 6.82
N GLN A 153 -9.06 -23.05 5.70
CA GLN A 153 -10.07 -24.07 5.48
C GLN A 153 -9.61 -25.05 4.39
N MET A 154 -9.31 -26.27 4.78
CA MET A 154 -9.17 -27.36 3.82
C MET A 154 -10.54 -28.02 3.62
N ASN A 155 -11.15 -27.84 2.44
CA ASN A 155 -12.29 -28.64 2.07
C ASN A 155 -11.88 -30.11 2.10
N LYS A 156 -12.50 -30.90 2.98
CA LYS A 156 -12.34 -32.35 2.96
C LYS A 156 -12.73 -32.82 1.56
N LEU A 157 -11.75 -33.19 0.75
CA LEU A 157 -11.98 -34.00 -0.43
C LEU A 157 -12.65 -35.29 0.06
N GLY A 158 -13.97 -35.40 -0.21
CA GLY A 158 -14.70 -36.58 0.13
C GLY A 158 -14.07 -37.78 -0.58
N THR A 159 -13.40 -38.62 0.17
CA THR A 159 -13.11 -40.00 -0.25
C THR A 159 -14.45 -40.70 -0.37
N ARG A 160 -15.01 -40.67 -1.57
CA ARG A 160 -16.15 -41.52 -1.94
C ARG A 160 -15.60 -42.92 -2.08
N SER A 161 -15.62 -43.66 -0.97
CA SER A 161 -15.40 -45.11 -0.95
C SER A 161 -16.54 -45.74 -1.77
N GLN A 162 -16.25 -46.15 -2.99
CA GLN A 162 -17.15 -47.01 -3.74
C GLN A 162 -17.05 -48.41 -3.12
N ASN A 163 -17.99 -48.71 -2.22
CA ASN A 163 -18.26 -50.08 -1.85
C ASN A 163 -18.93 -50.76 -3.03
N ASN A 164 -18.15 -51.49 -3.78
CA ASN A 164 -18.63 -52.43 -4.79
C ASN A 164 -19.08 -53.69 -4.08
N THR A 165 -20.35 -53.77 -3.70
CA THR A 165 -20.98 -55.04 -3.31
C THR A 165 -21.48 -55.76 -4.58
N ARG A 166 -20.71 -56.76 -5.01
CA ARG A 166 -21.18 -57.80 -5.90
C ARG A 166 -22.23 -58.66 -5.16
N LYS A 167 -23.36 -58.81 -5.75
CA LYS A 167 -24.17 -60.06 -5.78
C LYS A 167 -24.73 -60.25 -7.17
#